data_50bf8d3bd74e5f83d730e6961d54d3d5
#
_entry.id   50bf8d3bd74e5f83d730e6961d54d3d5
#
_cell.length_a   1.000
_cell.length_b   1.000
_cell.length_c   1.000
_cell.angle_alpha   90.00
_cell.angle_beta   90.00
_cell.angle_gamma   90.00
#
_symmetry.space_group_name_H-M   'P 1'
#
loop_
_entity.id
_entity.type
_entity.pdbx_description
1 polymer ?
#
loop_
_entity_poly.entity_id
_entity_poly.type
_entity_poly.pdbx_seq_one_letter_code
_entity_poly.pdbx_strand_id
1 'polypeptide(L)'
;RELLAGQAIDLTASPDELRDIAAVERLHAAKTGALFAAAAELGGIAAGAAPRVCADLGRYGLAIGIAFQHADDRDDGELVELAATAAARMRTLCDEARTIAAGFGARGATLDAIAAWITARA
;
A
#
# COMPACT_ATOMS: atom_id res chain seq x y z
N ARG A 1 -4.58 -15.67 -4.08
CA ARG A 1 -5.75 -15.94 -3.21
C ARG A 1 -6.31 -14.68 -2.60
N GLU A 2 -5.46 -13.90 -1.94
CA GLU A 2 -5.87 -12.62 -1.34
C GLU A 2 -6.29 -11.59 -2.39
N LEU A 3 -5.62 -11.57 -3.54
CA LEU A 3 -5.99 -10.72 -4.66
C LEU A 3 -7.38 -11.08 -5.20
N LEU A 4 -7.69 -12.37 -5.33
CA LEU A 4 -9.01 -12.83 -5.77
C LEU A 4 -10.10 -12.47 -4.75
N ALA A 5 -9.82 -12.58 -3.46
CA ALA A 5 -10.74 -12.14 -2.41
C ALA A 5 -10.99 -10.63 -2.49
N GLY A 6 -9.95 -9.83 -2.76
CA GLY A 6 -10.06 -8.39 -2.97
C GLY A 6 -10.92 -8.01 -4.16
N GLN A 7 -10.81 -8.73 -5.26
CA GLN A 7 -11.66 -8.51 -6.44
C GLN A 7 -13.12 -8.85 -6.15
N ALA A 8 -13.39 -9.93 -5.38
CA ALA A 8 -14.74 -10.29 -4.98
C ALA A 8 -15.37 -9.20 -4.08
N ILE A 9 -14.61 -8.65 -3.14
CA ILE A 9 -15.06 -7.53 -2.28
C ILE A 9 -15.40 -6.31 -3.13
N ASP A 10 -14.55 -5.97 -4.10
CA ASP A 10 -14.74 -4.82 -5.01
C ASP A 10 -16.05 -4.93 -5.79
N LEU A 11 -16.39 -6.15 -6.25
CA LEU A 11 -17.60 -6.40 -7.02
C LEU A 11 -18.88 -6.39 -6.17
N THR A 12 -18.78 -6.72 -4.87
CA THR A 12 -19.92 -6.91 -3.99
C THR A 12 -20.11 -5.80 -2.96
N ALA A 13 -19.10 -4.96 -2.74
CA ALA A 13 -19.17 -3.89 -1.75
C ALA A 13 -20.21 -2.85 -2.12
N SER A 14 -21.06 -2.47 -1.15
CA SER A 14 -22.02 -1.39 -1.32
C SER A 14 -21.32 -0.02 -1.23
N PRO A 15 -21.92 1.05 -1.82
CA PRO A 15 -21.37 2.41 -1.65
C PRO A 15 -21.24 2.84 -0.19
N ASP A 16 -22.13 2.40 0.68
CA ASP A 16 -22.08 2.73 2.10
C ASP A 16 -20.90 2.09 2.81
N GLU A 17 -20.54 0.86 2.42
CA GLU A 17 -19.36 0.18 2.95
C GLU A 17 -18.06 0.89 2.56
N LEU A 18 -18.03 1.57 1.43
CA LEU A 18 -16.85 2.29 0.94
C LEU A 18 -16.70 3.71 1.49
N ARG A 19 -17.64 4.19 2.32
CA ARG A 19 -17.56 5.52 2.93
C ARG A 19 -16.65 5.58 4.14
N ASP A 20 -16.40 4.45 4.79
CA ASP A 20 -15.47 4.36 5.92
C ASP A 20 -14.06 4.10 5.39
N ILE A 21 -13.10 4.94 5.83
CA ILE A 21 -11.71 4.80 5.40
C ILE A 21 -11.13 3.43 5.77
N ALA A 22 -11.52 2.87 6.91
CA ALA A 22 -11.06 1.54 7.32
C ALA A 22 -11.56 0.45 6.37
N ALA A 23 -12.82 0.55 5.92
CA ALA A 23 -13.39 -0.38 4.94
C ALA A 23 -12.69 -0.24 3.58
N VAL A 24 -12.43 0.99 3.15
CA VAL A 24 -11.67 1.28 1.92
C VAL A 24 -10.28 0.67 1.98
N GLU A 25 -9.58 0.83 3.10
CA GLU A 25 -8.23 0.28 3.25
C GLU A 25 -8.23 -1.25 3.29
N ARG A 26 -9.25 -1.89 3.86
CA ARG A 26 -9.38 -3.35 3.79
C ARG A 26 -9.53 -3.83 2.35
N LEU A 27 -10.31 -3.11 1.55
CA LEU A 27 -10.45 -3.39 0.12
C LEU A 27 -9.13 -3.21 -0.60
N HIS A 28 -8.43 -2.10 -0.36
CA HIS A 28 -7.13 -1.81 -0.97
C HIS A 28 -6.09 -2.85 -0.58
N ALA A 29 -6.07 -3.29 0.69
CA ALA A 29 -5.17 -4.33 1.16
C ALA A 29 -5.39 -5.65 0.42
N ALA A 30 -6.66 -6.03 0.22
CA ALA A 30 -6.99 -7.27 -0.48
C ALA A 30 -6.80 -7.19 -2.00
N LYS A 31 -7.06 -6.02 -2.60
CA LYS A 31 -7.05 -5.82 -4.06
C LYS A 31 -5.65 -5.53 -4.61
N THR A 32 -4.93 -4.61 -4.00
CA THR A 32 -3.64 -4.10 -4.51
C THR A 32 -2.50 -4.37 -3.53
N GLY A 33 -2.73 -4.16 -2.24
CA GLY A 33 -1.71 -4.32 -1.21
C GLY A 33 -1.12 -5.72 -1.17
N ALA A 34 -1.95 -6.74 -1.32
CA ALA A 34 -1.49 -8.13 -1.36
C ALA A 34 -0.51 -8.40 -2.50
N LEU A 35 -0.77 -7.82 -3.68
CA LEU A 35 0.11 -7.95 -4.84
C LEU A 35 1.45 -7.25 -4.60
N PHE A 36 1.42 -6.05 -4.06
CA PHE A 36 2.64 -5.28 -3.75
C PHE A 36 3.46 -5.98 -2.66
N ALA A 37 2.80 -6.49 -1.63
CA ALA A 37 3.46 -7.23 -0.57
C ALA A 37 4.15 -8.49 -1.12
N ALA A 38 3.44 -9.26 -1.94
CA ALA A 38 3.98 -10.47 -2.56
C ALA A 38 5.18 -10.17 -3.46
N ALA A 39 5.08 -9.12 -4.27
CA ALA A 39 6.17 -8.71 -5.16
C ALA A 39 7.43 -8.33 -4.36
N ALA A 40 7.28 -7.57 -3.28
CA ALA A 40 8.40 -7.16 -2.44
C ALA A 40 9.03 -8.36 -1.71
N GLU A 41 8.21 -9.24 -1.16
CA GLU A 41 8.69 -10.45 -0.49
C GLU A 41 9.44 -11.38 -1.45
N LEU A 42 8.89 -11.59 -2.65
CA LEU A 42 9.53 -12.42 -3.68
C LEU A 42 10.89 -11.84 -4.09
N GLY A 43 10.99 -10.53 -4.19
CA GLY A 43 12.28 -9.86 -4.45
C GLY A 43 13.30 -10.17 -3.36
N GLY A 44 12.89 -10.11 -2.09
CA GLY A 44 13.73 -10.48 -0.95
C GLY A 44 14.16 -11.94 -0.98
N ILE A 45 13.23 -12.84 -1.24
CA ILE A 45 13.49 -14.28 -1.33
C ILE A 45 14.48 -14.57 -2.46
N ALA A 46 14.24 -13.99 -3.64
CA ALA A 46 15.11 -14.17 -4.81
C ALA A 46 16.53 -13.66 -4.57
N ALA A 47 16.68 -12.61 -3.76
CA ALA A 47 17.97 -12.06 -3.38
C ALA A 47 18.67 -12.82 -2.24
N GLY A 48 18.02 -13.85 -1.69
CA GLY A 48 18.57 -14.63 -0.57
C GLY A 48 18.52 -13.89 0.77
N ALA A 49 17.62 -12.91 0.92
CA ALA A 49 17.48 -12.16 2.15
C ALA A 49 16.98 -13.03 3.30
N ALA A 50 17.36 -12.65 4.53
CA ALA A 50 16.88 -13.33 5.73
C ALA A 50 15.34 -13.23 5.83
N PRO A 51 14.68 -14.21 6.45
CA PRO A 51 13.21 -14.19 6.60
C PRO A 51 12.66 -12.90 7.19
N ARG A 52 13.36 -12.32 8.16
CA ARG A 52 12.97 -11.04 8.76
C ARG A 52 12.96 -9.90 7.75
N VAL A 53 13.96 -9.85 6.88
CA VAL A 53 14.04 -8.84 5.82
C VAL A 53 12.90 -9.04 4.83
N CYS A 54 12.60 -10.26 4.45
CA CYS A 54 11.48 -10.57 3.57
C CYS A 54 10.15 -10.13 4.18
N ALA A 55 9.95 -10.35 5.48
CA ALA A 55 8.76 -9.89 6.19
C ALA A 55 8.65 -8.36 6.21
N ASP A 56 9.76 -7.66 6.43
CA ASP A 56 9.81 -6.20 6.40
C ASP A 56 9.48 -5.67 5.01
N LEU A 57 9.99 -6.30 3.96
CA LEU A 57 9.67 -5.96 2.58
C LEU A 57 8.19 -6.18 2.29
N GLY A 58 7.59 -7.23 2.83
CA GLY A 58 6.14 -7.47 2.71
C GLY A 58 5.32 -6.35 3.34
N ARG A 59 5.71 -5.90 4.53
CA ARG A 59 5.04 -4.77 5.22
C ARG A 59 5.22 -3.47 4.45
N TYR A 60 6.40 -3.22 3.91
CA TYR A 60 6.65 -2.09 3.02
C TYR A 60 5.73 -2.14 1.82
N GLY A 61 5.67 -3.27 1.13
CA GLY A 61 4.84 -3.46 -0.05
C GLY A 61 3.35 -3.24 0.24
N LEU A 62 2.86 -3.74 1.37
CA LEU A 62 1.48 -3.54 1.79
C LEU A 62 1.16 -2.05 1.98
N ALA A 63 2.01 -1.34 2.71
CA ALA A 63 1.83 0.09 2.98
C ALA A 63 1.83 0.90 1.68
N ILE A 64 2.79 0.65 0.80
CA ILE A 64 2.91 1.32 -0.50
C ILE A 64 1.71 1.00 -1.39
N GLY A 65 1.26 -0.25 -1.42
CA GLY A 65 0.11 -0.67 -2.23
C GLY A 65 -1.18 0.04 -1.83
N ILE A 66 -1.43 0.16 -0.53
CA ILE A 66 -2.61 0.86 -0.02
C ILE A 66 -2.50 2.36 -0.33
N ALA A 67 -1.34 2.96 -0.09
CA ALA A 67 -1.10 4.38 -0.38
C ALA A 67 -1.26 4.68 -1.87
N PHE A 68 -0.72 3.82 -2.72
CA PHE A 68 -0.86 3.95 -4.18
C PHE A 68 -2.32 3.90 -4.61
N GLN A 69 -3.12 3.01 -4.02
CA GLN A 69 -4.53 2.90 -4.36
C GLN A 69 -5.31 4.14 -3.91
N HIS A 70 -4.98 4.71 -2.75
CA HIS A 70 -5.57 6.00 -2.34
C HIS A 70 -5.28 7.10 -3.36
N ALA A 71 -4.04 7.16 -3.87
CA ALA A 71 -3.66 8.12 -4.89
C ALA A 71 -4.46 7.92 -6.19
N ASP A 72 -4.60 6.67 -6.60
CA ASP A 72 -5.32 6.28 -7.81
C ASP A 72 -6.81 6.65 -7.72
N ASP A 73 -7.47 6.31 -6.62
CA ASP A 73 -8.87 6.66 -6.38
C ASP A 73 -9.10 8.18 -6.41
N ARG A 74 -8.16 8.92 -5.85
CA ARG A 74 -8.22 10.38 -5.82
C ARG A 74 -8.09 10.99 -7.22
N ASP A 75 -7.14 10.48 -8.01
CA ASP A 75 -6.92 10.95 -9.39
C ASP A 75 -8.13 10.64 -10.27
N ASP A 76 -8.78 9.51 -10.04
CA ASP A 76 -9.98 9.09 -10.76
C ASP A 76 -11.25 9.79 -10.24
N GLY A 77 -11.15 10.59 -9.18
CA GLY A 77 -12.28 11.27 -8.55
C GLY A 77 -13.19 10.36 -7.75
N GLU A 78 -12.75 9.14 -7.48
CA GLU A 78 -13.49 8.21 -6.64
C GLU A 78 -13.36 8.59 -5.16
N LEU A 79 -14.40 8.32 -4.38
CA LEU A 79 -14.40 8.53 -2.93
C LEU A 79 -14.02 9.97 -2.53
N VAL A 80 -14.54 10.96 -3.27
CA VAL A 80 -14.25 12.39 -3.05
C VAL A 80 -14.52 12.81 -1.60
N GLU A 81 -15.54 12.24 -0.97
CA GLU A 81 -15.90 12.52 0.42
C GLU A 81 -14.79 12.17 1.42
N LEU A 82 -13.92 11.23 1.05
CA LEU A 82 -12.82 10.76 1.89
C LEU A 82 -11.46 11.33 1.46
N ALA A 83 -11.44 12.27 0.51
CA ALA A 83 -10.18 12.75 -0.09
C ALA A 83 -9.18 13.28 0.94
N ALA A 84 -9.63 14.10 1.90
CA ALA A 84 -8.75 14.66 2.93
C ALA A 84 -8.22 13.57 3.86
N THR A 85 -9.07 12.64 4.27
CA THR A 85 -8.70 11.50 5.11
C THR A 85 -7.74 10.59 4.36
N ALA A 86 -8.02 10.31 3.09
CA ALA A 86 -7.15 9.50 2.24
C ALA A 86 -5.76 10.12 2.10
N ALA A 87 -5.67 11.44 1.88
CA ALA A 87 -4.40 12.14 1.79
C ALA A 87 -3.59 12.01 3.09
N ALA A 88 -4.23 12.17 4.24
CA ALA A 88 -3.58 11.97 5.53
C ALA A 88 -3.08 10.52 5.71
N ARG A 89 -3.90 9.54 5.32
CA ARG A 89 -3.51 8.13 5.37
C ARG A 89 -2.35 7.81 4.43
N MET A 90 -2.34 8.40 3.23
CA MET A 90 -1.21 8.26 2.30
C MET A 90 0.10 8.68 2.95
N ARG A 91 0.12 9.84 3.62
CA ARG A 91 1.31 10.33 4.31
C ARG A 91 1.75 9.37 5.40
N THR A 92 0.82 8.91 6.23
CA THR A 92 1.12 7.97 7.32
C THR A 92 1.69 6.66 6.78
N LEU A 93 1.07 6.08 5.76
CA LEU A 93 1.51 4.83 5.13
C LEU A 93 2.88 5.00 4.47
N CYS A 94 3.11 6.12 3.79
CA CYS A 94 4.39 6.40 3.16
C CYS A 94 5.50 6.64 4.21
N ASP A 95 5.18 7.29 5.32
CA ASP A 95 6.13 7.46 6.43
C ASP A 95 6.51 6.12 7.04
N GLU A 96 5.54 5.22 7.22
CA GLU A 96 5.79 3.85 7.67
C GLU A 96 6.71 3.11 6.69
N ALA A 97 6.41 3.18 5.40
CA ALA A 97 7.23 2.58 4.35
C ALA A 97 8.65 3.14 4.33
N ARG A 98 8.81 4.44 4.50
CA ARG A 98 10.13 5.10 4.55
C ARG A 98 10.92 4.68 5.79
N THR A 99 10.25 4.50 6.91
CA THR A 99 10.88 3.98 8.13
C THR A 99 11.43 2.57 7.90
N ILE A 100 10.66 1.71 7.24
CA ILE A 100 11.10 0.36 6.88
C ILE A 100 12.30 0.44 5.93
N ALA A 101 12.23 1.27 4.88
CA ALA A 101 13.31 1.46 3.91
C ALA A 101 14.60 1.96 4.58
N ALA A 102 14.49 2.87 5.54
CA ALA A 102 15.63 3.39 6.29
C ALA A 102 16.36 2.29 7.08
N GLY A 103 15.63 1.28 7.54
CA GLY A 103 16.20 0.12 8.22
C GLY A 103 17.17 -0.71 7.34
N PHE A 104 17.08 -0.56 6.03
CA PHE A 104 17.98 -1.23 5.08
C PHE A 104 19.23 -0.40 4.76
N GLY A 105 19.37 0.79 5.33
CA GLY A 105 20.48 1.69 5.07
C GLY A 105 20.49 2.17 3.61
N ALA A 106 21.67 2.30 3.02
CA ALA A 106 21.82 2.77 1.64
C ALA A 106 21.09 1.90 0.62
N ARG A 107 20.91 0.61 0.90
CA ARG A 107 20.18 -0.32 0.02
C ARG A 107 18.69 0.00 -0.07
N GLY A 108 18.15 0.74 0.88
CA GLY A 108 16.76 1.16 0.90
C GLY A 108 16.48 2.45 0.10
N ALA A 109 17.48 3.07 -0.51
CA ALA A 109 17.32 4.37 -1.16
C ALA A 109 16.24 4.39 -2.25
N THR A 110 16.18 3.36 -3.09
CA THR A 110 15.15 3.27 -4.14
C THR A 110 13.75 3.09 -3.55
N LEU A 111 13.63 2.29 -2.51
CA LEU A 111 12.35 2.08 -1.81
C LEU A 111 11.89 3.38 -1.15
N ASP A 112 12.79 4.13 -0.53
CA ASP A 112 12.50 5.44 0.04
C ASP A 112 12.03 6.43 -1.03
N ALA A 113 12.69 6.42 -2.19
CA ALA A 113 12.33 7.29 -3.31
C ALA A 113 10.94 6.99 -3.85
N ILE A 114 10.54 5.72 -3.94
CA ILE A 114 9.18 5.32 -4.36
C ILE A 114 8.16 5.86 -3.38
N ALA A 115 8.37 5.68 -2.08
CA ALA A 115 7.47 6.19 -1.05
C ALA A 115 7.35 7.72 -1.10
N ALA A 116 8.47 8.41 -1.26
CA ALA A 116 8.49 9.87 -1.40
C ALA A 116 7.71 10.34 -2.64
N TRP A 117 7.82 9.62 -3.75
CA TRP A 117 7.08 9.93 -4.98
C TRP A 117 5.57 9.81 -4.76
N ILE A 118 5.12 8.77 -4.06
CA ILE A 118 3.69 8.60 -3.73
C ILE A 118 3.23 9.72 -2.78
N THR A 119 4.03 10.05 -1.76
CA THR A 119 3.72 11.13 -0.81
C THR A 119 3.47 12.45 -1.52
N ALA A 120 4.23 12.75 -2.56
CA ALA A 120 4.10 13.98 -3.33
C ALA A 120 2.72 14.11 -4.04
N ARG A 121 2.01 13.00 -4.17
CA ARG A 121 0.66 12.96 -4.75
C ARG A 121 -0.46 13.12 -3.71
N ALA A 122 -0.10 13.20 -2.45
CA ALA A 122 -1.08 13.36 -1.35
C ALA A 122 -1.71 14.80 -1.22
#